data_b9a38b4ac48e435fbca05354a4627ae1
#
_entry.id   b9a38b4ac48e435fbca05354a4627ae1
#
_cell.length_a   1.000
_cell.length_b   1.000
_cell.length_c   1.000
_cell.angle_alpha   90.00
_cell.angle_beta   90.00
_cell.angle_gamma   90.00
#
_symmetry.space_group_name_H-M   'P 1'
#
loop_
_entity.id
_entity.type
_entity.pdbx_description
1 polymer ?
#
loop_
_entity_poly.entity_id
_entity_poly.type
_entity_poly.pdbx_seq_one_letter_code
_entity_poly.pdbx_strand_id
1 'polypeptide(L)'
;MARYANNGIFNVKYPTRRKIQVILQRLISESGAIDTGALYDSVRINANIPALGELEIQIIAMYYFGFLNNGANLWNGGVIPPYEFCAQLTERMDSSGITTEIYAQYTEWMTQRYPILQVAQILGEKKSIIYTFEPIGGNFTGKLDFTD
;
A
#
# COMPACT_ATOMS: atom_id res chain seq x y z
N MET A 1 -6.44 -16.23 -23.68
CA MET A 1 -5.71 -16.27 -22.43
C MET A 1 -5.37 -14.89 -21.93
N ALA A 2 -6.38 -14.26 -21.43
CA ALA A 2 -6.23 -12.90 -20.91
C ALA A 2 -5.14 -12.77 -19.84
N ARG A 3 -4.86 -13.85 -19.14
CA ARG A 3 -3.89 -13.84 -18.08
C ARG A 3 -2.47 -13.54 -18.53
N TYR A 4 -2.20 -13.58 -19.82
CA TYR A 4 -0.86 -13.23 -20.28
C TYR A 4 -0.48 -11.80 -20.00
N ALA A 5 -1.47 -10.93 -19.86
CA ALA A 5 -1.20 -9.55 -19.52
C ALA A 5 -0.51 -9.42 -18.17
N ASN A 6 -0.65 -10.41 -17.30
CA ASN A 6 -0.10 -10.35 -15.96
C ASN A 6 1.12 -11.26 -15.77
N ASN A 7 1.67 -11.80 -16.85
CA ASN A 7 2.75 -12.77 -16.71
C ASN A 7 3.98 -12.27 -15.97
N GLY A 8 4.29 -11.01 -16.08
CA GLY A 8 5.45 -10.46 -15.42
C GLY A 8 5.16 -9.84 -14.07
N ILE A 9 3.92 -9.88 -13.61
CA ILE A 9 3.52 -9.15 -12.42
C ILE A 9 2.89 -10.10 -11.42
N PHE A 10 3.48 -10.14 -10.22
CA PHE A 10 2.91 -10.88 -9.11
C PHE A 10 1.88 -10.02 -8.41
N ASN A 11 0.67 -10.54 -8.23
CA ASN A 11 -0.37 -9.86 -7.47
C ASN A 11 -0.53 -10.53 -6.11
N VAL A 12 -0.56 -9.72 -5.07
CA VAL A 12 -0.75 -10.20 -3.71
C VAL A 12 -2.16 -10.79 -3.59
N LYS A 13 -2.28 -11.93 -2.93
CA LYS A 13 -3.55 -12.62 -2.79
C LYS A 13 -4.56 -11.79 -1.99
N TYR A 14 -5.82 -11.96 -2.34
CA TYR A 14 -6.89 -11.18 -1.73
C TYR A 14 -6.91 -11.22 -0.20
N PRO A 15 -6.77 -12.40 0.45
CA PRO A 15 -6.80 -12.42 1.93
C PRO A 15 -5.72 -11.54 2.55
N THR A 16 -4.53 -11.51 1.93
CA THR A 16 -3.43 -10.68 2.42
C THR A 16 -3.72 -9.20 2.18
N ARG A 17 -4.25 -8.85 1.00
CA ARG A 17 -4.66 -7.47 0.71
C ARG A 17 -5.72 -7.00 1.71
N ARG A 18 -6.63 -7.90 2.08
CA ARG A 18 -7.66 -7.59 3.06
C ARG A 18 -7.06 -7.25 4.42
N LYS A 19 -6.00 -7.95 4.81
CA LYS A 19 -5.29 -7.64 6.05
C LYS A 19 -4.71 -6.23 6.02
N ILE A 20 -4.13 -5.85 4.89
CA ILE A 20 -3.59 -4.50 4.72
C ILE A 20 -4.72 -3.47 4.83
N GLN A 21 -5.84 -3.72 4.17
CA GLN A 21 -7.00 -2.84 4.22
C GLN A 21 -7.48 -2.64 5.66
N VAL A 22 -7.59 -3.72 6.42
CA VAL A 22 -8.05 -3.65 7.80
C VAL A 22 -7.09 -2.82 8.65
N ILE A 23 -5.79 -2.99 8.46
CA ILE A 23 -4.82 -2.19 9.21
C ILE A 23 -4.96 -0.70 8.88
N LEU A 24 -5.07 -0.36 7.60
CA LEU A 24 -5.22 1.03 7.20
C LEU A 24 -6.52 1.62 7.74
N GLN A 25 -7.62 0.87 7.65
CA GLN A 25 -8.88 1.31 8.21
C GLN A 25 -8.80 1.57 9.71
N ARG A 26 -8.08 0.71 10.42
CA ARG A 26 -7.88 0.90 11.86
C ARG A 26 -7.04 2.14 12.15
N LEU A 27 -5.98 2.36 11.40
CA LEU A 27 -5.17 3.57 11.55
C LEU A 27 -6.01 4.83 11.35
N ILE A 28 -6.88 4.82 10.33
CA ILE A 28 -7.76 5.95 10.06
C ILE A 28 -8.73 6.16 11.22
N SER A 29 -9.35 5.11 11.72
CA SER A 29 -10.32 5.25 12.81
C SER A 29 -9.68 5.67 14.11
N GLU A 30 -8.43 5.29 14.35
CA GLU A 30 -7.70 5.64 15.57
C GLU A 30 -7.07 7.04 15.50
N SER A 31 -7.02 7.64 14.32
CA SER A 31 -6.29 8.90 14.12
C SER A 31 -6.93 10.10 14.76
N GLY A 32 -8.23 10.05 15.01
CA GLY A 32 -8.97 11.20 15.50
C GLY A 32 -9.26 12.26 14.45
N ALA A 33 -8.96 11.97 13.17
CA ALA A 33 -9.28 12.90 12.10
C ALA A 33 -10.79 13.05 11.95
N ILE A 34 -11.23 14.22 11.50
CA ILE A 34 -12.64 14.52 11.35
C ILE A 34 -13.20 13.79 10.14
N ASP A 35 -14.45 13.33 10.22
CA ASP A 35 -15.19 12.72 9.10
C ASP A 35 -14.49 11.50 8.51
N THR A 36 -13.98 10.64 9.37
CA THR A 36 -13.30 9.44 8.89
C THR A 36 -14.23 8.34 8.44
N GLY A 37 -15.54 8.42 8.71
CA GLY A 37 -16.48 7.35 8.36
C GLY A 37 -16.50 7.05 6.87
N ALA A 38 -16.72 8.06 6.03
CA ALA A 38 -16.72 7.89 4.59
C ALA A 38 -15.36 7.44 4.07
N LEU A 39 -14.29 7.99 4.64
CA LEU A 39 -12.94 7.58 4.28
C LEU A 39 -12.71 6.12 4.63
N TYR A 40 -13.02 5.74 5.84
CA TYR A 40 -12.89 4.36 6.31
C TYR A 40 -13.59 3.38 5.36
N ASP A 41 -14.84 3.68 5.00
CA ASP A 41 -15.63 2.80 4.15
C ASP A 41 -15.11 2.73 2.72
N SER A 42 -14.42 3.78 2.27
CA SER A 42 -13.97 3.87 0.88
C SER A 42 -12.68 3.10 0.60
N VAL A 43 -11.90 2.75 1.63
CA VAL A 43 -10.56 2.20 1.45
C VAL A 43 -10.59 0.88 0.68
N ARG A 44 -9.78 0.82 -0.38
CA ARG A 44 -9.52 -0.41 -1.12
C ARG A 44 -8.02 -0.50 -1.37
N ILE A 45 -7.50 -1.70 -1.40
CA ILE A 45 -6.07 -1.94 -1.53
C ILE A 45 -5.81 -2.85 -2.73
N ASN A 46 -4.91 -2.43 -3.60
CA ASN A 46 -4.27 -3.30 -4.56
C ASN A 46 -2.80 -3.40 -4.20
N ALA A 47 -2.21 -4.55 -4.40
CA ALA A 47 -0.81 -4.75 -4.07
C ALA A 47 -0.20 -5.73 -5.04
N ASN A 48 0.97 -5.37 -5.57
CA ASN A 48 1.67 -6.24 -6.52
C ASN A 48 3.17 -6.01 -6.40
N ILE A 49 3.93 -6.96 -6.96
CA ILE A 49 5.38 -6.81 -7.09
C ILE A 49 5.68 -6.93 -8.58
N PRO A 50 6.05 -5.82 -9.23
CA PRO A 50 6.43 -5.86 -10.64
C PRO A 50 7.80 -6.51 -10.82
N ALA A 51 8.25 -6.58 -12.07
CA ALA A 51 9.46 -7.31 -12.43
C ALA A 51 10.71 -6.91 -11.64
N LEU A 52 10.73 -5.71 -11.09
CA LEU A 52 11.90 -5.22 -10.33
C LEU A 52 11.89 -5.65 -8.87
N GLY A 53 10.87 -6.36 -8.43
CA GLY A 53 10.82 -6.88 -7.07
C GLY A 53 10.40 -5.90 -5.98
N GLU A 54 10.03 -4.69 -6.36
CA GLU A 54 9.59 -3.68 -5.39
C GLU A 54 8.09 -3.81 -5.13
N LEU A 55 7.71 -3.83 -3.87
CA LEU A 55 6.29 -3.94 -3.52
C LEU A 55 5.58 -2.62 -3.77
N GLU A 56 4.54 -2.66 -4.59
CA GLU A 56 3.70 -1.51 -4.85
C GLU A 56 2.35 -1.72 -4.19
N ILE A 57 1.94 -0.78 -3.35
CA ILE A 57 0.63 -0.79 -2.72
C ILE A 57 -0.14 0.41 -3.25
N GLN A 58 -1.26 0.13 -3.92
CA GLN A 58 -2.15 1.18 -4.37
C GLN A 58 -3.29 1.33 -3.37
N ILE A 59 -3.44 2.55 -2.88
CA ILE A 59 -4.53 2.89 -1.98
C ILE A 59 -5.59 3.61 -2.78
N ILE A 60 -6.80 3.07 -2.79
CA ILE A 60 -7.96 3.69 -3.42
C ILE A 60 -8.86 4.14 -2.28
N ALA A 61 -9.14 5.44 -2.20
CA ALA A 61 -9.90 5.99 -1.08
C ALA A 61 -10.42 7.38 -1.46
N MET A 62 -11.27 7.92 -0.59
CA MET A 62 -11.73 9.30 -0.76
C MET A 62 -10.53 10.24 -0.93
N TYR A 63 -10.69 11.24 -1.77
CA TYR A 63 -9.60 12.11 -2.20
C TYR A 63 -8.85 12.77 -1.04
N TYR A 64 -9.54 13.07 0.03
CA TYR A 64 -8.89 13.77 1.14
C TYR A 64 -7.93 12.89 1.94
N PHE A 65 -7.90 11.59 1.67
CA PHE A 65 -6.88 10.71 2.26
C PHE A 65 -5.48 11.25 1.97
N GLY A 66 -5.24 11.71 0.74
CA GLY A 66 -3.93 12.25 0.38
C GLY A 66 -3.54 13.45 1.23
N PHE A 67 -4.50 14.35 1.44
CA PHE A 67 -4.24 15.52 2.27
C PHE A 67 -4.02 15.16 3.73
N LEU A 68 -4.74 14.16 4.24
CA LEU A 68 -4.53 13.69 5.61
C LEU A 68 -3.18 13.01 5.76
N ASN A 69 -2.79 12.21 4.78
CA ASN A 69 -1.52 11.50 4.85
C ASN A 69 -0.33 12.47 4.83
N ASN A 70 -0.36 13.42 3.90
CA ASN A 70 0.76 14.34 3.66
C ASN A 70 0.71 15.62 4.50
N GLY A 71 -0.47 15.96 5.00
CA GLY A 71 -0.69 17.29 5.55
C GLY A 71 -1.01 18.29 4.45
N ALA A 72 -1.59 19.40 4.80
CA ALA A 72 -1.93 20.43 3.82
C ALA A 72 -2.11 21.79 4.50
N ASN A 73 -1.82 22.84 3.74
CA ASN A 73 -2.14 24.22 4.13
C ASN A 73 -3.45 24.59 3.44
N LEU A 74 -4.41 25.09 4.21
CA LEU A 74 -5.71 25.46 3.69
C LEU A 74 -5.71 26.93 3.26
N TRP A 75 -6.59 27.27 2.31
CA TRP A 75 -6.69 28.62 1.78
C TRP A 75 -7.05 29.64 2.87
N ASN A 76 -7.71 29.21 3.93
CA ASN A 76 -8.13 30.08 5.03
C ASN A 76 -7.07 30.23 6.13
N GLY A 77 -5.86 29.73 5.89
CA GLY A 77 -4.78 29.79 6.88
C GLY A 77 -4.72 28.62 7.83
N GLY A 78 -5.69 27.70 7.75
CA GLY A 78 -5.66 26.50 8.55
C GLY A 78 -4.62 25.51 8.05
N VAL A 79 -4.30 24.53 8.87
CA VAL A 79 -3.30 23.51 8.55
C VAL A 79 -3.86 22.14 8.88
N ILE A 80 -3.72 21.19 7.95
CA ILE A 80 -3.95 19.78 8.22
C ILE A 80 -2.57 19.19 8.53
N PRO A 81 -2.35 18.67 9.76
CA PRO A 81 -1.08 18.05 10.08
C PRO A 81 -0.95 16.71 9.33
N PRO A 82 0.26 16.29 8.98
CA PRO A 82 0.44 15.00 8.33
C PRO A 82 0.21 13.86 9.33
N TYR A 83 -0.72 12.98 9.00
CA TYR A 83 -0.96 11.78 9.81
C TYR A 83 -0.01 10.64 9.46
N GLU A 84 0.63 10.72 8.30
CA GLU A 84 1.63 9.75 7.86
C GLU A 84 1.10 8.32 7.89
N PHE A 85 -0.09 8.12 7.36
CA PHE A 85 -0.73 6.81 7.34
C PHE A 85 0.11 5.76 6.61
N CYS A 86 0.77 6.15 5.51
CA CYS A 86 1.59 5.20 4.75
C CYS A 86 2.79 4.72 5.56
N ALA A 87 3.45 5.62 6.27
CA ALA A 87 4.57 5.25 7.15
C ALA A 87 4.12 4.32 8.26
N GLN A 88 2.99 4.64 8.89
CA GLN A 88 2.44 3.80 9.94
C GLN A 88 1.99 2.44 9.41
N LEU A 89 1.43 2.41 8.20
CA LEU A 89 1.01 1.17 7.57
C LEU A 89 2.20 0.24 7.34
N THR A 90 3.30 0.78 6.81
CA THR A 90 4.53 0.01 6.61
C THR A 90 5.02 -0.59 7.91
N GLU A 91 5.07 0.22 8.95
CA GLU A 91 5.54 -0.24 10.26
C GLU A 91 4.66 -1.37 10.79
N ARG A 92 3.35 -1.24 10.67
CA ARG A 92 2.43 -2.29 11.14
C ARG A 92 2.48 -3.53 10.29
N MET A 93 2.65 -3.40 8.98
CA MET A 93 2.81 -4.55 8.10
C MET A 93 4.06 -5.34 8.46
N ASP A 94 5.14 -4.64 8.74
CA ASP A 94 6.40 -5.29 9.12
C ASP A 94 6.27 -5.99 10.46
N SER A 95 5.71 -5.31 11.46
CA SER A 95 5.62 -5.87 12.81
C SER A 95 4.61 -7.01 12.91
N SER A 96 3.60 -7.05 12.04
CA SER A 96 2.59 -8.11 12.05
C SER A 96 2.95 -9.30 11.17
N GLY A 97 4.05 -9.23 10.43
CA GLY A 97 4.47 -10.32 9.56
C GLY A 97 3.83 -10.31 8.18
N ILE A 98 3.04 -9.30 7.85
CA ILE A 98 2.36 -9.23 6.55
C ILE A 98 3.37 -9.06 5.42
N THR A 99 4.39 -8.22 5.61
CA THR A 99 5.42 -8.04 4.60
C THR A 99 6.12 -9.35 4.30
N THR A 100 6.47 -10.11 5.34
CA THR A 100 7.07 -11.43 5.20
C THR A 100 6.14 -12.39 4.46
N GLU A 101 4.85 -12.36 4.78
CA GLU A 101 3.84 -13.18 4.11
C GLU A 101 3.79 -12.89 2.61
N ILE A 102 3.82 -11.62 2.24
CA ILE A 102 3.78 -11.18 0.85
C ILE A 102 5.01 -11.71 0.09
N TYR A 103 6.18 -11.55 0.66
CA TYR A 103 7.40 -12.01 -0.01
C TYR A 103 7.52 -13.53 -0.04
N ALA A 104 6.91 -14.23 0.90
CA ALA A 104 6.81 -15.68 0.81
C ALA A 104 5.93 -16.10 -0.37
N GLN A 105 4.80 -15.42 -0.58
CA GLN A 105 3.95 -15.66 -1.74
C GLN A 105 4.69 -15.35 -3.04
N TYR A 106 5.44 -14.25 -3.06
CA TYR A 106 6.21 -13.85 -4.22
C TYR A 106 7.28 -14.88 -4.56
N THR A 107 7.98 -15.37 -3.55
CA THR A 107 9.01 -16.39 -3.72
C THR A 107 8.44 -17.65 -4.33
N GLU A 108 7.29 -18.10 -3.83
CA GLU A 108 6.62 -19.27 -4.37
C GLU A 108 6.23 -19.06 -5.83
N TRP A 109 5.65 -17.91 -6.14
CA TRP A 109 5.24 -17.56 -7.50
C TRP A 109 6.46 -17.53 -8.45
N MET A 110 7.55 -16.94 -8.01
CA MET A 110 8.79 -16.87 -8.80
C MET A 110 9.39 -18.25 -9.01
N THR A 111 9.41 -19.07 -7.98
CA THR A 111 9.97 -20.43 -8.06
C THR A 111 9.20 -21.29 -9.06
N GLN A 112 7.88 -21.13 -9.10
CA GLN A 112 7.06 -21.87 -10.07
C GLN A 112 7.33 -21.45 -11.51
N ARG A 113 7.61 -20.16 -11.74
CA ARG A 113 7.86 -19.64 -13.09
C ARG A 113 9.30 -19.79 -13.52
N TYR A 114 10.21 -19.72 -12.59
CA TYR A 114 11.66 -19.73 -12.84
C TYR A 114 12.33 -20.72 -11.90
N PRO A 115 12.19 -22.03 -12.17
CA PRO A 115 12.64 -23.05 -11.20
C PRO A 115 14.12 -23.00 -10.85
N ILE A 116 14.94 -22.42 -11.73
CA ILE A 116 16.37 -22.32 -11.49
C ILE A 116 16.78 -21.00 -10.84
N LEU A 117 15.80 -20.16 -10.53
CA LEU A 117 16.08 -18.87 -9.92
C LEU A 117 16.62 -19.05 -8.51
N GLN A 118 17.59 -18.24 -8.14
CA GLN A 118 18.17 -18.30 -6.82
C GLN A 118 17.31 -17.52 -5.84
N VAL A 119 16.42 -18.24 -5.19
CA VAL A 119 15.45 -17.65 -4.27
C VAL A 119 16.13 -16.88 -3.15
N ALA A 120 17.29 -17.35 -2.68
CA ALA A 120 18.01 -16.67 -1.61
C ALA A 120 18.41 -15.23 -1.97
N GLN A 121 18.72 -14.98 -3.24
CA GLN A 121 19.03 -13.62 -3.68
C GLN A 121 17.84 -12.71 -3.58
N ILE A 122 16.65 -13.21 -3.97
CA ILE A 122 15.42 -12.43 -3.90
C ILE A 122 15.13 -12.04 -2.46
N LEU A 123 15.25 -12.99 -1.55
CA LEU A 123 14.94 -12.75 -0.14
C LEU A 123 16.00 -11.88 0.55
N GLY A 124 17.22 -11.89 0.05
CA GLY A 124 18.31 -11.13 0.66
C GLY A 124 18.37 -9.68 0.22
N GLU A 125 17.67 -9.31 -0.83
CA GLU A 125 17.70 -7.93 -1.31
C GLU A 125 16.91 -7.00 -0.42
N LYS A 126 17.35 -5.74 -0.37
CA LYS A 126 16.61 -4.72 0.35
C LYS A 126 15.24 -4.56 -0.27
N LYS A 127 14.22 -4.62 0.55
CA LYS A 127 12.84 -4.48 0.11
C LYS A 127 12.36 -3.08 0.40
N SER A 128 11.71 -2.47 -0.58
CA SER A 128 11.08 -1.17 -0.40
C SER A 128 9.62 -1.25 -0.80
N ILE A 129 8.83 -0.36 -0.24
CA ILE A 129 7.40 -0.29 -0.52
C ILE A 129 7.11 1.07 -1.13
N ILE A 130 6.46 1.05 -2.29
CA ILE A 130 6.00 2.26 -2.94
C ILE A 130 4.49 2.34 -2.78
N TYR A 131 4.01 3.50 -2.37
CA TYR A 131 2.58 3.75 -2.26
C TYR A 131 2.12 4.64 -3.40
N THR A 132 1.05 4.23 -4.05
CA THR A 132 0.37 5.06 -5.04
C THR A 132 -1.06 5.30 -4.56
N PHE A 133 -1.69 6.35 -5.07
CA PHE A 133 -3.00 6.74 -4.61
C PHE A 133 -3.92 7.01 -5.78
N GLU A 134 -5.11 6.41 -5.74
CA GLU A 134 -6.17 6.70 -6.69
C GLU A 134 -7.33 7.33 -5.91
N PRO A 135 -7.55 8.64 -6.08
CA PRO A 135 -8.59 9.33 -5.32
C PRO A 135 -9.98 9.00 -5.85
N ILE A 136 -10.93 8.92 -4.92
CA ILE A 136 -12.36 8.84 -5.24
C ILE A 136 -12.95 10.23 -4.99
N GLY A 137 -13.54 10.81 -6.02
CA GLY A 137 -14.10 12.15 -5.93
C GLY A 137 -13.04 13.22 -5.74
N GLY A 138 -13.46 14.47 -5.68
CA GLY A 138 -12.58 15.60 -5.42
C GLY A 138 -11.34 15.67 -6.31
N ASN A 139 -10.37 16.41 -5.84
CA ASN A 139 -9.07 16.53 -6.51
C ASN A 139 -7.95 16.29 -5.52
N PHE A 140 -7.02 15.44 -5.90
CA PHE A 140 -5.75 15.33 -5.22
C PHE A 140 -4.69 15.11 -6.27
N THR A 141 -3.69 15.99 -6.31
CA THR A 141 -2.56 15.86 -7.22
C THR A 141 -1.30 15.78 -6.39
N GLY A 142 -0.53 14.76 -6.62
CA GLY A 142 0.72 14.59 -5.89
C GLY A 142 0.94 13.15 -5.49
N LYS A 143 2.05 12.91 -4.87
CA LYS A 143 2.42 11.60 -4.38
C LYS A 143 2.05 11.48 -2.92
N LEU A 144 1.82 10.25 -2.48
CA LEU A 144 1.71 10.00 -1.05
C LEU A 144 3.12 10.01 -0.47
N ASP A 145 3.37 10.95 0.43
CA ASP A 145 4.66 11.00 1.09
C ASP A 145 4.81 9.83 2.04
N PHE A 146 5.93 9.15 1.94
CA PHE A 146 6.23 8.00 2.75
C PHE A 146 7.71 8.04 3.09
N THR A 147 7.99 8.00 4.38
CA THR A 147 9.36 8.00 4.88
C THR A 147 9.50 6.82 5.83
N ASP A 148 10.36 5.89 5.51
CA ASP A 148 10.61 4.76 6.41
C ASP A 148 11.80 5.02 7.32
#